data_f122cbf628a47f75217c305bc2e98cd9
#
_entry.id   f122cbf628a47f75217c305bc2e98cd9
#
_cell.length_a   1.000
_cell.length_b   1.000
_cell.length_c   1.000
_cell.angle_alpha   90.00
_cell.angle_beta   90.00
_cell.angle_gamma   90.00
#
_symmetry.space_group_name_H-M   'P 1'
#
loop_
_entity.id
_entity.type
_entity.pdbx_description
1 polymer ?
#
loop_
_entity_poly.entity_id
_entity_poly.type
_entity_poly.pdbx_seq_one_letter_code
_entity_poly.pdbx_strand_id
1 'polypeptide(L)'
;YEMLAGHNRTNAAKIAGLTEVPVIVKTDLSDEDAYVYVIETNLLQRSFAELLPSEKAAVLVARYEKISSQGKRNDIRQEIEALEKTCGHDVHKLQKSRDGLGEEYGMTGRNIARYMRLDRLIPEFKDAVDKGTLAMVAAVDLSYLNVKMQKMIQQVAEAEG
;
A
#
# COMPACT_ATOMS: atom_id res chain seq x y z
N TYR A 1 1.94 10.35 22.98
CA TYR A 1 1.00 9.51 22.21
C TYR A 1 0.82 10.08 20.80
N GLU A 2 0.85 9.22 19.82
CA GLU A 2 0.56 9.55 18.42
C GLU A 2 -0.86 9.10 18.06
N MET A 3 -1.57 9.91 17.28
CA MET A 3 -2.93 9.60 16.86
C MET A 3 -2.90 8.82 15.53
N LEU A 4 -3.24 7.55 15.56
CA LEU A 4 -3.27 6.69 14.37
C LEU A 4 -4.59 6.79 13.59
N ALA A 5 -5.71 7.09 14.26
CA ALA A 5 -7.02 7.19 13.63
C ALA A 5 -7.93 8.16 14.37
N GLY A 6 -8.99 8.66 13.70
CA GLY A 6 -10.01 9.50 14.32
C GLY A 6 -9.76 11.01 14.22
N HIS A 7 -8.84 11.48 13.38
CA HIS A 7 -8.51 12.90 13.20
C HIS A 7 -9.75 13.78 12.96
N ASN A 8 -10.66 13.35 12.08
CA ASN A 8 -11.88 14.09 11.76
C ASN A 8 -12.84 14.14 12.95
N ARG A 9 -12.99 13.04 13.70
CA ARG A 9 -13.82 12.99 14.92
C ARG A 9 -13.25 13.87 16.00
N THR A 10 -11.95 13.88 16.21
CA THR A 10 -11.28 14.74 17.18
C THR A 10 -11.39 16.21 16.79
N ASN A 11 -11.29 16.55 15.51
CA ASN A 11 -11.52 17.90 15.01
C ASN A 11 -12.98 18.35 15.22
N ALA A 12 -13.93 17.50 14.90
CA ALA A 12 -15.35 17.79 15.13
C ALA A 12 -15.65 17.99 16.63
N ALA A 13 -15.08 17.18 17.51
CA ALA A 13 -15.21 17.32 18.95
C ALA A 13 -14.65 18.68 19.45
N LYS A 14 -13.48 19.10 18.95
CA LYS A 14 -12.91 20.43 19.26
C LYS A 14 -13.82 21.57 18.82
N ILE A 15 -14.38 21.48 17.60
CA ILE A 15 -15.31 22.49 17.08
C ILE A 15 -16.60 22.53 17.92
N ALA A 16 -17.06 21.37 18.40
CA ALA A 16 -18.22 21.24 19.27
C ALA A 16 -17.97 21.68 20.74
N GLY A 17 -16.73 22.09 21.07
CA GLY A 17 -16.36 22.56 22.40
C GLY A 17 -16.19 21.46 23.45
N LEU A 18 -16.03 20.19 23.01
CA LEU A 18 -15.78 19.09 23.94
C LEU A 18 -14.32 19.14 24.44
N THR A 19 -14.17 19.06 25.77
CA THR A 19 -12.87 19.07 26.44
C THR A 19 -12.21 17.68 26.49
N GLU A 20 -13.01 16.62 26.36
CA GLU A 20 -12.56 15.24 26.45
C GLU A 20 -13.20 14.40 25.36
N VAL A 21 -12.45 13.43 24.85
CA VAL A 21 -12.92 12.45 23.88
C VAL A 21 -12.49 11.05 24.32
N PRO A 22 -13.33 10.01 24.14
CA PRO A 22 -12.93 8.65 24.44
C PRO A 22 -11.88 8.18 23.42
N VAL A 23 -10.79 7.57 23.92
CA VAL A 23 -9.71 7.06 23.11
C VAL A 23 -9.40 5.61 23.47
N ILE A 24 -8.90 4.84 22.50
CA ILE A 24 -8.34 3.51 22.70
C ILE A 24 -6.83 3.66 22.57
N VAL A 25 -6.10 3.43 23.66
CA VAL A 25 -4.65 3.43 23.64
C VAL A 25 -4.17 2.04 23.25
N LYS A 26 -3.32 1.97 22.22
CA LYS A 26 -2.59 0.76 21.83
C LYS A 26 -1.16 0.89 22.32
N THR A 27 -0.70 -0.07 23.11
CA THR A 27 0.69 -0.22 23.54
C THR A 27 1.36 -1.31 22.71
N ASP A 28 2.68 -1.26 22.60
CA ASP A 28 3.49 -2.30 21.95
C ASP A 28 3.26 -2.46 20.43
N LEU A 29 2.91 -1.36 19.73
CA LEU A 29 2.90 -1.31 18.28
C LEU A 29 4.28 -0.88 17.78
N SER A 30 4.85 -1.65 16.84
CA SER A 30 5.98 -1.17 16.03
C SER A 30 5.51 -0.07 15.05
N ASP A 31 6.44 0.73 14.54
CA ASP A 31 6.10 1.75 13.52
C ASP A 31 5.44 1.14 12.28
N GLU A 32 5.87 -0.08 11.91
CA GLU A 32 5.30 -0.83 10.79
C GLU A 32 3.86 -1.28 11.09
N ASP A 33 3.59 -1.80 12.30
CA ASP A 33 2.24 -2.20 12.71
C ASP A 33 1.32 -0.98 12.88
N ALA A 34 1.85 0.15 13.37
CA ALA A 34 1.11 1.40 13.45
C ALA A 34 0.70 1.91 12.07
N TYR A 35 1.59 1.85 11.08
CA TYR A 35 1.31 2.20 9.69
C TYR A 35 0.23 1.30 9.08
N VAL A 36 0.34 -0.03 9.28
CA VAL A 36 -0.69 -0.98 8.83
C VAL A 36 -2.03 -0.71 9.51
N TYR A 37 -2.03 -0.39 10.81
CA TYR A 37 -3.25 -0.04 11.54
C TYR A 37 -3.94 1.20 10.98
N VAL A 38 -3.18 2.24 10.62
CA VAL A 38 -3.71 3.44 9.95
C VAL A 38 -4.38 3.07 8.63
N ILE A 39 -3.72 2.24 7.82
CA ILE A 39 -4.27 1.78 6.53
C ILE A 39 -5.55 0.97 6.74
N GLU A 40 -5.54 -0.01 7.66
CA GLU A 40 -6.70 -0.87 7.93
C GLU A 40 -7.90 -0.06 8.47
N THR A 41 -7.66 0.92 9.35
CA THR A 41 -8.75 1.77 9.87
C THR A 41 -9.32 2.71 8.81
N ASN A 42 -8.50 3.22 7.90
CA ASN A 42 -8.98 4.02 6.77
C ASN A 42 -9.79 3.17 5.78
N LEU A 43 -9.38 1.92 5.53
CA LEU A 43 -10.13 0.96 4.72
C LEU A 43 -11.50 0.61 5.30
N LEU A 44 -11.60 0.50 6.64
CA LEU A 44 -12.87 0.25 7.32
C LEU A 44 -13.82 1.46 7.26
N GLN A 45 -13.28 2.69 7.10
CA GLN A 45 -14.05 3.93 7.01
C GLN A 45 -14.42 4.32 5.57
N ARG A 46 -13.61 3.95 4.59
CA ARG A 46 -13.86 4.16 3.15
C ARG A 46 -13.83 2.82 2.44
N SER A 47 -14.75 2.63 1.51
CA SER A 47 -14.66 1.49 0.59
C SER A 47 -13.35 1.56 -0.19
N PHE A 48 -12.65 0.44 -0.35
CA PHE A 48 -11.44 0.38 -1.18
C PHE A 48 -11.68 0.93 -2.60
N ALA A 49 -12.92 0.80 -3.10
CA ALA A 49 -13.31 1.34 -4.41
C ALA A 49 -13.19 2.87 -4.47
N GLU A 50 -13.40 3.57 -3.37
CA GLU A 50 -13.39 5.05 -3.28
C GLU A 50 -11.99 5.64 -3.06
N LEU A 51 -10.99 4.81 -2.78
CA LEU A 51 -9.62 5.26 -2.61
C LEU A 51 -9.03 5.74 -3.93
N LEU A 52 -8.15 6.74 -3.85
CA LEU A 52 -7.35 7.20 -4.98
C LEU A 52 -6.38 6.10 -5.44
N PRO A 53 -5.95 6.11 -6.71
CA PRO A 53 -4.99 5.14 -7.22
C PRO A 53 -3.72 4.99 -6.39
N SER A 54 -3.14 6.11 -5.90
CA SER A 54 -1.96 6.10 -5.04
C SER A 54 -2.24 5.51 -3.66
N GLU A 55 -3.41 5.79 -3.07
CA GLU A 55 -3.85 5.21 -1.81
C GLU A 55 -4.06 3.69 -1.94
N LYS A 56 -4.70 3.24 -3.04
CA LYS A 56 -4.83 1.82 -3.37
C LYS A 56 -3.47 1.13 -3.46
N ALA A 57 -2.50 1.79 -4.11
CA ALA A 57 -1.14 1.28 -4.23
C ALA A 57 -0.50 1.05 -2.85
N ALA A 58 -0.53 2.05 -1.98
CA ALA A 58 0.04 1.97 -0.63
C ALA A 58 -0.60 0.84 0.20
N VAL A 59 -1.93 0.74 0.18
CA VAL A 59 -2.68 -0.33 0.86
C VAL A 59 -2.26 -1.71 0.37
N LEU A 60 -2.21 -1.90 -0.95
CA LEU A 60 -1.87 -3.20 -1.54
C LEU A 60 -0.42 -3.60 -1.27
N VAL A 61 0.52 -2.65 -1.28
CA VAL A 61 1.92 -2.91 -0.94
C VAL A 61 2.04 -3.34 0.52
N ALA A 62 1.46 -2.59 1.46
CA ALA A 62 1.52 -2.90 2.88
C ALA A 62 0.89 -4.28 3.20
N ARG A 63 -0.26 -4.60 2.59
CA ARG A 63 -0.91 -5.92 2.76
C ARG A 63 -0.07 -7.05 2.15
N TYR A 64 0.49 -6.83 0.97
CA TYR A 64 1.34 -7.81 0.31
C TYR A 64 2.61 -8.12 1.12
N GLU A 65 3.27 -7.09 1.68
CA GLU A 65 4.44 -7.24 2.54
C GLU A 65 4.10 -8.02 3.81
N LYS A 66 2.96 -7.73 4.45
CA LYS A 66 2.48 -8.46 5.62
C LYS A 66 2.23 -9.95 5.31
N ILE A 67 1.59 -10.26 4.20
CA ILE A 67 1.35 -11.65 3.76
C ILE A 67 2.68 -12.34 3.43
N SER A 68 3.58 -11.65 2.73
CA SER A 68 4.88 -12.17 2.35
C SER A 68 5.80 -12.40 3.56
N SER A 69 5.75 -11.53 4.57
CA SER A 69 6.54 -11.68 5.81
C SER A 69 5.99 -12.79 6.72
N GLN A 70 4.68 -12.98 6.76
CA GLN A 70 4.07 -14.12 7.47
C GLN A 70 4.42 -15.46 6.82
N GLY A 71 4.53 -15.50 5.48
CA GLY A 71 5.03 -16.67 4.75
C GLY A 71 6.47 -17.03 5.13
N LYS A 72 7.36 -16.05 5.26
CA LYS A 72 8.76 -16.27 5.68
C LYS A 72 8.91 -16.87 7.09
N ARG A 73 8.05 -16.52 8.04
CA ARG A 73 8.08 -17.11 9.39
C ARG A 73 7.65 -18.58 9.43
N ASN A 74 6.74 -18.98 8.56
CA ASN A 74 6.38 -20.38 8.39
C ASN A 74 7.41 -21.15 7.55
N ASP A 75 8.13 -20.48 6.65
CA ASP A 75 9.16 -21.08 5.81
C ASP A 75 10.40 -21.50 6.58
N ILE A 76 10.81 -20.78 7.64
CA ILE A 76 11.94 -21.21 8.47
C ILE A 76 11.66 -22.58 9.12
N ARG A 77 10.41 -22.89 9.46
CA ARG A 77 10.04 -24.24 9.92
C ARG A 77 9.95 -25.25 8.76
N GLN A 78 9.51 -24.83 7.60
CA GLN A 78 9.42 -25.66 6.40
C GLN A 78 10.77 -25.79 5.66
N GLU A 79 11.66 -24.78 5.74
CA GLU A 79 13.05 -24.89 5.24
C GLU A 79 13.87 -25.88 6.05
N ILE A 80 13.64 -26.02 7.35
CA ILE A 80 14.23 -27.08 8.17
C ILE A 80 13.71 -28.47 7.73
N GLU A 81 12.44 -28.57 7.30
CA GLU A 81 11.86 -29.78 6.72
C GLU A 81 12.15 -29.97 5.21
N ALA A 82 12.41 -28.87 4.47
CA ALA A 82 12.61 -28.88 3.02
C ALA A 82 14.08 -28.83 2.58
N LEU A 83 15.05 -28.76 3.50
CA LEU A 83 16.46 -29.09 3.24
C LEU A 83 16.64 -30.55 2.77
N GLU A 84 15.57 -31.34 2.83
CA GLU A 84 15.50 -32.69 2.27
C GLU A 84 14.84 -32.81 0.89
N LYS A 85 14.27 -31.76 0.28
CA LYS A 85 13.62 -31.82 -1.04
C LYS A 85 13.79 -30.55 -1.88
N THR A 86 14.66 -30.68 -2.84
CA THR A 86 15.04 -29.81 -3.98
C THR A 86 13.96 -28.98 -4.69
N CYS A 87 14.37 -27.73 -5.06
CA CYS A 87 14.04 -26.92 -6.27
C CYS A 87 12.60 -26.44 -6.56
N GLY A 88 12.43 -25.10 -6.65
CA GLY A 88 11.51 -24.49 -7.61
C GLY A 88 10.30 -23.70 -7.10
N HIS A 89 10.31 -23.08 -5.90
CA HIS A 89 9.05 -22.62 -5.26
C HIS A 89 8.77 -21.11 -5.19
N ASP A 90 9.69 -20.21 -5.53
CA ASP A 90 9.51 -18.77 -5.24
C ASP A 90 8.51 -18.03 -6.16
N VAL A 91 8.43 -18.41 -7.44
CA VAL A 91 7.55 -17.73 -8.40
C VAL A 91 6.07 -18.06 -8.15
N HIS A 92 5.75 -19.29 -7.74
CA HIS A 92 4.37 -19.71 -7.44
C HIS A 92 3.80 -19.09 -6.17
N LYS A 93 4.62 -18.83 -5.13
CA LYS A 93 4.17 -18.15 -3.89
C LYS A 93 3.79 -16.70 -4.14
N LEU A 94 4.60 -15.97 -4.92
CA LEU A 94 4.34 -14.58 -5.28
C LEU A 94 3.03 -14.40 -6.09
N GLN A 95 2.68 -15.39 -6.90
CA GLN A 95 1.45 -15.38 -7.68
C GLN A 95 0.24 -15.67 -6.80
N LYS A 96 0.30 -16.69 -5.92
CA LYS A 96 -0.77 -17.02 -4.97
C LYS A 96 -1.12 -15.86 -4.02
N SER A 97 -0.12 -15.11 -3.54
CA SER A 97 -0.35 -13.95 -2.67
C SER A 97 -1.06 -12.81 -3.39
N ARG A 98 -0.76 -12.59 -4.67
CA ARG A 98 -1.45 -11.58 -5.51
C ARG A 98 -2.86 -12.01 -5.88
N ASP A 99 -3.08 -13.27 -6.15
CA ASP A 99 -4.40 -13.82 -6.47
C ASP A 99 -5.30 -13.80 -5.23
N GLY A 100 -4.78 -14.12 -4.05
CA GLY A 100 -5.51 -13.99 -2.77
C GLY A 100 -5.90 -12.54 -2.45
N LEU A 101 -5.01 -11.57 -2.67
CA LEU A 101 -5.36 -10.16 -2.58
C LEU A 101 -6.38 -9.76 -3.65
N GLY A 102 -6.28 -10.33 -4.84
CA GLY A 102 -7.24 -10.10 -5.91
C GLY A 102 -8.66 -10.50 -5.51
N GLU A 103 -8.83 -11.64 -4.87
CA GLU A 103 -10.12 -12.11 -4.34
C GLU A 103 -10.64 -11.18 -3.23
N GLU A 104 -9.77 -10.76 -2.28
CA GLU A 104 -10.12 -9.87 -1.17
C GLU A 104 -10.64 -8.50 -1.66
N TYR A 105 -10.03 -7.94 -2.70
CA TYR A 105 -10.37 -6.61 -3.22
C TYR A 105 -11.20 -6.62 -4.52
N GLY A 106 -11.66 -7.78 -4.97
CA GLY A 106 -12.46 -7.93 -6.19
C GLY A 106 -11.69 -7.56 -7.47
N MET A 107 -10.38 -7.79 -7.50
CA MET A 107 -9.50 -7.44 -8.61
C MET A 107 -8.70 -8.64 -9.11
N THR A 108 -8.26 -8.57 -10.38
CA THR A 108 -7.33 -9.58 -10.89
C THR A 108 -5.91 -9.37 -10.33
N GLY A 109 -5.14 -10.44 -10.12
CA GLY A 109 -3.74 -10.37 -9.68
C GLY A 109 -2.88 -9.47 -10.58
N ARG A 110 -3.23 -9.35 -11.89
CA ARG A 110 -2.59 -8.40 -12.81
C ARG A 110 -2.87 -6.94 -12.44
N ASN A 111 -4.10 -6.61 -12.06
CA ASN A 111 -4.46 -5.27 -11.62
C ASN A 111 -3.82 -4.94 -10.28
N ILE A 112 -3.80 -5.88 -9.34
CA ILE A 112 -3.04 -5.75 -8.08
C ILE A 112 -1.57 -5.38 -8.37
N ALA A 113 -0.90 -6.12 -9.26
CA ALA A 113 0.49 -5.83 -9.63
C ALA A 113 0.68 -4.44 -10.25
N ARG A 114 -0.27 -3.95 -11.06
CA ARG A 114 -0.24 -2.60 -11.64
C ARG A 114 -0.36 -1.52 -10.57
N TYR A 115 -1.31 -1.65 -9.65
CA TYR A 115 -1.44 -0.71 -8.52
C TYR A 115 -0.20 -0.71 -7.64
N MET A 116 0.33 -1.87 -7.26
CA MET A 116 1.55 -1.95 -6.47
C MET A 116 2.76 -1.28 -7.15
N ARG A 117 2.78 -1.26 -8.49
CA ARG A 117 3.82 -0.55 -9.25
C ARG A 117 3.76 0.97 -9.06
N LEU A 118 2.58 1.56 -8.87
CA LEU A 118 2.42 3.00 -8.66
C LEU A 118 3.15 3.47 -7.39
N ASP A 119 3.36 2.60 -6.42
CA ASP A 119 4.07 2.98 -5.20
C ASP A 119 5.53 3.38 -5.46
N ARG A 120 6.14 2.93 -6.56
CA ARG A 120 7.50 3.27 -6.99
C ARG A 120 7.62 4.60 -7.72
N LEU A 121 6.51 5.29 -7.94
CA LEU A 121 6.51 6.62 -8.56
C LEU A 121 6.92 7.69 -7.57
N ILE A 122 7.52 8.76 -8.10
CA ILE A 122 7.71 10.00 -7.35
C ILE A 122 6.36 10.63 -7.01
N PRO A 123 6.27 11.45 -5.93
CA PRO A 123 5.00 12.05 -5.48
C PRO A 123 4.26 12.79 -6.60
N GLU A 124 4.95 13.53 -7.43
CA GLU A 124 4.39 14.32 -8.52
C GLU A 124 3.64 13.45 -9.54
N PHE A 125 4.16 12.27 -9.86
CA PHE A 125 3.49 11.33 -10.75
C PHE A 125 2.35 10.60 -10.06
N LYS A 126 2.45 10.31 -8.75
CA LYS A 126 1.32 9.79 -7.96
C LYS A 126 0.14 10.77 -8.00
N ASP A 127 0.41 12.04 -7.76
CA ASP A 127 -0.60 13.12 -7.83
C ASP A 127 -1.20 13.27 -9.22
N ALA A 128 -0.40 13.13 -10.28
CA ALA A 128 -0.89 13.19 -11.66
C ALA A 128 -1.82 12.02 -12.00
N VAL A 129 -1.52 10.82 -11.49
CA VAL A 129 -2.41 9.65 -11.63
C VAL A 129 -3.71 9.87 -10.87
N ASP A 130 -3.64 10.39 -9.64
CA ASP A 130 -4.81 10.64 -8.78
C ASP A 130 -5.73 11.71 -9.36
N LYS A 131 -5.17 12.72 -10.01
CA LYS A 131 -5.91 13.76 -10.77
C LYS A 131 -6.42 13.29 -12.12
N GLY A 132 -6.00 12.10 -12.59
CA GLY A 132 -6.36 11.58 -13.91
C GLY A 132 -5.62 12.22 -15.09
N THR A 133 -4.62 13.08 -14.84
CA THR A 133 -3.79 13.71 -15.89
C THR A 133 -2.74 12.76 -16.45
N LEU A 134 -2.33 11.75 -15.67
CA LEU A 134 -1.45 10.68 -16.11
C LEU A 134 -2.19 9.34 -16.16
N ALA A 135 -2.24 8.73 -17.35
CA ALA A 135 -2.91 7.45 -17.53
C ALA A 135 -2.20 6.32 -16.76
N MET A 136 -2.97 5.38 -16.19
CA MET A 136 -2.47 4.23 -15.42
C MET A 136 -1.38 3.44 -16.17
N VAL A 137 -1.52 3.24 -17.48
CA VAL A 137 -0.54 2.46 -18.27
C VAL A 137 0.80 3.20 -18.32
N ALA A 138 0.79 4.49 -18.65
CA ALA A 138 2.00 5.32 -18.66
C ALA A 138 2.66 5.42 -17.28
N ALA A 139 1.86 5.52 -16.23
CA ALA A 139 2.33 5.52 -14.84
C ALA A 139 3.05 4.20 -14.47
N VAL A 140 2.50 3.07 -14.89
CA VAL A 140 3.15 1.76 -14.70
C VAL A 140 4.48 1.71 -15.47
N ASP A 141 4.53 2.19 -16.71
CA ASP A 141 5.76 2.23 -17.50
C ASP A 141 6.83 3.13 -16.84
N LEU A 142 6.45 4.33 -16.37
CA LEU A 142 7.33 5.22 -15.60
C LEU A 142 7.85 4.59 -14.32
N SER A 143 7.08 3.71 -13.67
CA SER A 143 7.49 3.03 -12.45
C SER A 143 8.67 2.06 -12.60
N TYR A 144 9.04 1.70 -13.83
CA TYR A 144 10.23 0.90 -14.12
C TYR A 144 11.52 1.74 -14.18
N LEU A 145 11.38 3.06 -14.29
CA LEU A 145 12.50 3.98 -14.27
C LEU A 145 12.97 4.25 -12.85
N ASN A 146 14.26 4.52 -12.69
CA ASN A 146 14.76 4.98 -11.40
C ASN A 146 14.28 6.41 -11.09
N VAL A 147 14.32 6.79 -9.80
CA VAL A 147 13.83 8.09 -9.31
C VAL A 147 14.47 9.28 -10.03
N LYS A 148 15.77 9.17 -10.39
CA LYS A 148 16.48 10.23 -11.09
C LYS A 148 15.90 10.48 -12.50
N MET A 149 15.63 9.41 -13.24
CA MET A 149 15.01 9.51 -14.56
C MET A 149 13.56 10.00 -14.50
N GLN A 150 12.78 9.55 -13.51
CA GLN A 150 11.43 10.05 -13.30
C GLN A 150 11.45 11.57 -13.07
N LYS A 151 12.34 12.09 -12.22
CA LYS A 151 12.48 13.53 -11.99
C LYS A 151 12.89 14.30 -13.23
N MET A 152 13.77 13.75 -14.06
CA MET A 152 14.15 14.40 -15.34
C MET A 152 12.96 14.52 -16.28
N ILE A 153 12.16 13.45 -16.42
CA ILE A 153 10.95 13.46 -17.26
C ILE A 153 9.95 14.47 -16.72
N GLN A 154 9.76 14.54 -15.42
CA GLN A 154 8.85 15.49 -14.78
C GLN A 154 9.28 16.94 -15.06
N GLN A 155 10.57 17.27 -14.95
CA GLN A 155 11.09 18.60 -15.26
C GLN A 155 10.88 18.99 -16.74
N VAL A 156 11.07 18.05 -17.66
CA VAL A 156 10.80 18.29 -19.09
C VAL A 156 9.32 18.55 -19.34
N ALA A 157 8.45 17.74 -18.74
CA ALA A 157 7.00 17.90 -18.87
C ALA A 157 6.50 19.23 -18.31
N GLU A 158 7.09 19.74 -17.22
CA GLU A 158 6.75 21.07 -16.67
C GLU A 158 7.27 22.24 -17.52
N ALA A 159 8.34 22.02 -18.28
CA ALA A 159 8.90 23.05 -19.15
C ALA A 159 8.13 23.21 -20.49
N GLU A 160 7.42 22.18 -20.90
CA GLU A 160 6.66 22.14 -22.16
C GLU A 160 5.16 22.45 -21.99
N GLY A 161 4.63 22.49 -20.77
CA GLY A 161 3.20 22.72 -20.44
C GLY A 161 2.97 24.10 -19.88
#